data_f694b58dabb055832032a8fca522730f
#
_entry.id   f694b58dabb055832032a8fca522730f
#
_cell.length_a   1.000
_cell.length_b   1.000
_cell.length_c   1.000
_cell.angle_alpha   90.00
_cell.angle_beta   90.00
_cell.angle_gamma   90.00
#
_symmetry.space_group_name_H-M   'P 1'
#
loop_
_entity.id
_entity.type
_entity.pdbx_description
1 polymer ?
#
loop_
_entity_poly.entity_id
_entity_poly.type
_entity_poly.pdbx_seq_one_letter_code
_entity_poly.pdbx_strand_id
1 'polypeptide(L)'
;MKEAIQTTATNLFLKLGFKSVTMDDIAEEMGISKKTIYAHYSNKSMLIEGSVWQLMEEINTGIKSLRAKKLNPIVENFEVKVYVQRMLKNEKTSPQFQLKKYYPKIYNTIRNKKFEIAQHSIIENLERGIKSGHYRPNISISFVSRLYFASLLAIKDKNLFPEEEYSNNKLMDYLLEYHLKAICTPKGLKVLEDLLIKNKEKNEI
;
A
#
# COMPACT_ATOMS: atom_id res chain seq x y z
N MET A 1 19.90 16.67 3.42
CA MET A 1 20.13 16.50 1.97
C MET A 1 19.72 15.12 1.49
N LYS A 2 20.23 14.01 2.05
CA LYS A 2 19.91 12.63 1.61
C LYS A 2 18.41 12.33 1.59
N GLU A 3 17.68 12.64 2.66
CA GLU A 3 16.22 12.47 2.76
C GLU A 3 15.45 13.32 1.73
N ALA A 4 15.89 14.59 1.53
CA ALA A 4 15.27 15.46 0.52
C ALA A 4 15.41 14.88 -0.89
N ILE A 5 16.58 14.32 -1.23
CA ILE A 5 16.80 13.62 -2.50
C ILE A 5 15.86 12.42 -2.63
N GLN A 6 15.72 11.60 -1.58
CA GLN A 6 14.81 10.46 -1.59
C GLN A 6 13.34 10.88 -1.77
N THR A 7 12.90 11.89 -1.04
CA THR A 7 11.52 12.41 -1.13
C THR A 7 11.20 12.92 -2.53
N THR A 8 12.09 13.74 -3.11
CA THR A 8 11.92 14.25 -4.49
C THR A 8 11.93 13.09 -5.49
N ALA A 9 12.90 12.18 -5.38
CA ALA A 9 12.97 11.01 -6.24
C ALA A 9 11.72 10.13 -6.14
N THR A 10 11.20 9.89 -4.92
CA THR A 10 9.97 9.12 -4.69
C THR A 10 8.79 9.75 -5.43
N ASN A 11 8.60 11.06 -5.30
CA ASN A 11 7.52 11.77 -5.98
C ASN A 11 7.62 11.66 -7.51
N LEU A 12 8.81 11.84 -8.06
CA LEU A 12 9.05 11.69 -9.50
C LEU A 12 8.84 10.24 -9.96
N PHE A 13 9.34 9.25 -9.22
CA PHE A 13 9.16 7.84 -9.53
C PHE A 13 7.68 7.41 -9.52
N LEU A 14 6.90 7.87 -8.55
CA LEU A 14 5.46 7.58 -8.50
C LEU A 14 4.71 8.24 -9.66
N LYS A 15 5.10 9.45 -10.05
CA LYS A 15 4.44 10.23 -11.10
C LYS A 15 4.83 9.76 -12.51
N LEU A 16 6.12 9.55 -12.77
CA LEU A 16 6.69 9.33 -14.10
C LEU A 16 7.24 7.91 -14.30
N GLY A 17 7.42 7.15 -13.22
CA GLY A 17 7.94 5.79 -13.21
C GLY A 17 9.46 5.70 -13.10
N PHE A 18 9.91 4.55 -12.59
CA PHE A 18 11.33 4.30 -12.32
C PHE A 18 12.22 4.31 -13.58
N LYS A 19 11.69 3.89 -14.74
CA LYS A 19 12.47 3.84 -15.97
C LYS A 19 12.72 5.24 -16.53
N SER A 20 11.69 6.07 -16.56
CA SER A 20 11.70 7.38 -17.24
C SER A 20 12.53 8.42 -16.49
N VAL A 21 12.43 8.45 -15.16
CA VAL A 21 13.16 9.43 -14.33
C VAL A 21 14.65 9.16 -14.33
N THR A 22 15.46 10.19 -14.61
CA THR A 22 16.92 10.15 -14.58
C THR A 22 17.49 10.85 -13.34
N MET A 23 18.80 10.72 -13.12
CA MET A 23 19.49 11.46 -12.04
C MET A 23 19.55 12.97 -12.37
N ASP A 24 19.47 13.33 -13.66
CA ASP A 24 19.44 14.71 -14.11
C ASP A 24 18.09 15.35 -13.81
N ASP A 25 16.98 14.66 -14.09
CA ASP A 25 15.64 15.15 -13.77
C ASP A 25 15.47 15.43 -12.27
N ILE A 26 16.04 14.57 -11.41
CA ILE A 26 16.00 14.76 -9.95
C ILE A 26 16.86 15.96 -9.54
N ALA A 27 18.03 16.12 -10.15
CA ALA A 27 18.93 17.25 -9.88
C ALA A 27 18.28 18.57 -10.29
N GLU A 28 17.63 18.62 -11.44
CA GLU A 28 16.90 19.77 -11.97
C GLU A 28 15.71 20.14 -11.07
N GLU A 29 14.88 19.17 -10.72
CA GLU A 29 13.72 19.36 -9.81
C GLU A 29 14.13 19.94 -8.45
N MET A 30 15.33 19.58 -7.97
CA MET A 30 15.85 20.04 -6.69
C MET A 30 16.69 21.32 -6.78
N GLY A 31 17.04 21.79 -7.97
CA GLY A 31 17.96 22.91 -8.16
C GLY A 31 19.39 22.62 -7.64
N ILE A 32 19.84 21.36 -7.69
CA ILE A 32 21.17 20.93 -7.22
C ILE A 32 21.99 20.29 -8.34
N SER A 33 23.30 20.13 -8.11
CA SER A 33 24.14 19.43 -9.08
C SER A 33 23.92 17.92 -9.03
N LYS A 34 24.01 17.25 -10.18
CA LYS A 34 24.04 15.77 -10.27
C LYS A 34 25.16 15.17 -9.40
N LYS A 35 26.29 15.86 -9.28
CA LYS A 35 27.40 15.47 -8.38
C LYS A 35 26.94 15.40 -6.92
N THR A 36 26.07 16.31 -6.49
CA THR A 36 25.50 16.31 -5.14
C THR A 36 24.67 15.04 -4.89
N ILE A 37 23.89 14.60 -5.89
CA ILE A 37 23.12 13.35 -5.75
C ILE A 37 24.06 12.16 -5.68
N TYR A 38 25.07 12.08 -6.56
CA TYR A 38 26.05 10.99 -6.56
C TYR A 38 26.92 10.92 -5.30
N ALA A 39 27.08 12.01 -4.56
CA ALA A 39 27.73 11.99 -3.24
C ALA A 39 26.92 11.19 -2.18
N HIS A 40 25.60 11.02 -2.39
CA HIS A 40 24.74 10.28 -1.48
C HIS A 40 24.33 8.90 -2.03
N TYR A 41 24.23 8.75 -3.34
CA TYR A 41 23.78 7.54 -4.04
C TYR A 41 24.68 7.27 -5.23
N SER A 42 25.50 6.23 -5.15
CA SER A 42 26.47 5.89 -6.20
C SER A 42 25.84 5.55 -7.55
N ASN A 43 24.55 5.20 -7.57
CA ASN A 43 23.79 4.94 -8.80
C ASN A 43 22.28 5.06 -8.58
N LYS A 44 21.54 5.09 -9.68
CA LYS A 44 20.07 5.20 -9.67
C LYS A 44 19.37 4.03 -8.93
N SER A 45 19.91 2.82 -9.02
CA SER A 45 19.30 1.65 -8.35
C SER A 45 19.33 1.80 -6.84
N MET A 46 20.42 2.31 -6.26
CA MET A 46 20.50 2.61 -4.82
C MET A 46 19.53 3.71 -4.40
N LEU A 47 19.35 4.73 -5.24
CA LEU A 47 18.36 5.78 -4.97
C LEU A 47 16.93 5.22 -5.02
N ILE A 48 16.60 4.38 -6.03
CA ILE A 48 15.31 3.70 -6.12
C ILE A 48 15.06 2.85 -4.87
N GLU A 49 16.03 2.04 -4.48
CA GLU A 49 15.92 1.19 -3.29
C GLU A 49 15.68 2.03 -2.04
N GLY A 50 16.48 3.06 -1.81
CA GLY A 50 16.32 3.97 -0.68
C GLY A 50 14.96 4.68 -0.67
N SER A 51 14.50 5.16 -1.83
CA SER A 51 13.20 5.82 -1.99
C SER A 51 12.03 4.89 -1.67
N VAL A 52 12.08 3.64 -2.14
CA VAL A 52 11.02 2.67 -1.86
C VAL A 52 11.03 2.25 -0.39
N TRP A 53 12.20 2.09 0.23
CA TRP A 53 12.32 1.82 1.67
C TRP A 53 11.74 2.95 2.51
N GLN A 54 12.09 4.19 2.23
CA GLN A 54 11.56 5.35 2.94
C GLN A 54 10.03 5.39 2.88
N LEU A 55 9.45 5.25 1.70
CA LEU A 55 7.99 5.25 1.52
C LEU A 55 7.33 4.10 2.30
N MET A 56 7.95 2.92 2.32
CA MET A 56 7.44 1.79 3.10
C MET A 56 7.45 2.06 4.60
N GLU A 57 8.51 2.65 5.13
CA GLU A 57 8.60 2.99 6.56
C GLU A 57 7.61 4.08 6.95
N GLU A 58 7.40 5.07 6.10
CA GLU A 58 6.36 6.09 6.30
C GLU A 58 4.96 5.47 6.36
N ILE A 59 4.64 4.58 5.41
CA ILE A 59 3.36 3.86 5.39
C ILE A 59 3.20 3.00 6.65
N ASN A 60 4.23 2.24 7.01
CA ASN A 60 4.20 1.36 8.19
C ASN A 60 4.00 2.15 9.49
N THR A 61 4.70 3.28 9.63
CA THR A 61 4.57 4.16 10.79
C THR A 61 3.15 4.72 10.92
N GLY A 62 2.56 5.15 9.83
CA GLY A 62 1.18 5.64 9.83
C GLY A 62 0.15 4.53 10.14
N ILE A 63 0.35 3.32 9.62
CA ILE A 63 -0.50 2.17 9.95
C ILE A 63 -0.39 1.85 11.46
N LYS A 64 0.81 1.84 12.03
CA LYS A 64 1.00 1.65 13.48
C LYS A 64 0.27 2.72 14.29
N SER A 65 0.32 3.98 13.87
CA SER A 65 -0.41 5.08 14.52
C SER A 65 -1.93 4.93 14.44
N LEU A 66 -2.46 4.46 13.31
CA LEU A 66 -3.89 4.15 13.17
C LEU A 66 -4.31 3.01 14.10
N ARG A 67 -3.52 1.96 14.21
CA ARG A 67 -3.79 0.80 15.07
C ARG A 67 -3.72 1.14 16.55
N ALA A 68 -2.83 2.06 16.94
CA ALA A 68 -2.76 2.56 18.32
C ALA A 68 -4.06 3.20 18.81
N LYS A 69 -4.94 3.66 17.90
CA LYS A 69 -6.27 4.19 18.22
C LYS A 69 -7.26 3.12 18.66
N LYS A 70 -6.93 1.82 18.51
CA LYS A 70 -7.77 0.66 18.89
C LYS A 70 -9.21 0.75 18.34
N LEU A 71 -9.37 1.21 17.12
CA LEU A 71 -10.65 1.28 16.44
C LEU A 71 -11.31 -0.10 16.31
N ASN A 72 -12.63 -0.12 16.02
CA ASN A 72 -13.29 -1.33 15.59
C ASN A 72 -12.49 -1.98 14.44
N PRO A 73 -12.23 -3.31 14.46
CA PRO A 73 -11.36 -3.97 13.48
C PRO A 73 -11.79 -3.76 12.02
N ILE A 74 -13.08 -3.63 11.75
CA ILE A 74 -13.62 -3.35 10.41
C ILE A 74 -13.31 -1.91 10.02
N VAL A 75 -13.60 -0.94 10.90
CA VAL A 75 -13.31 0.48 10.70
C VAL A 75 -11.81 0.69 10.44
N GLU A 76 -10.96 0.02 11.21
CA GLU A 76 -9.50 0.10 11.06
C GLU A 76 -9.06 -0.30 9.64
N ASN A 77 -9.62 -1.35 9.05
CA ASN A 77 -9.29 -1.75 7.68
C ASN A 77 -9.62 -0.65 6.66
N PHE A 78 -10.76 0.04 6.82
CA PHE A 78 -11.12 1.17 5.96
C PHE A 78 -10.17 2.35 6.15
N GLU A 79 -9.83 2.71 7.38
CA GLU A 79 -8.90 3.79 7.68
C GLU A 79 -7.49 3.50 7.13
N VAL A 80 -7.00 2.27 7.28
CA VAL A 80 -5.72 1.84 6.71
C VAL A 80 -5.76 1.92 5.18
N LYS A 81 -6.85 1.45 4.54
CA LYS A 81 -7.03 1.56 3.09
C LYS A 81 -6.93 3.01 2.64
N VAL A 82 -7.72 3.91 3.24
CA VAL A 82 -7.74 5.34 2.89
C VAL A 82 -6.37 5.98 3.10
N TYR A 83 -5.70 5.65 4.20
CA TYR A 83 -4.36 6.14 4.47
C TYR A 83 -3.35 5.71 3.40
N VAL A 84 -3.32 4.41 3.07
CA VAL A 84 -2.40 3.89 2.04
C VAL A 84 -2.71 4.47 0.66
N GLN A 85 -3.99 4.60 0.29
CA GLN A 85 -4.39 5.25 -0.96
C GLN A 85 -3.91 6.70 -1.03
N ARG A 86 -4.01 7.44 0.08
CA ARG A 86 -3.50 8.83 0.16
C ARG A 86 -1.99 8.90 0.00
N MET A 87 -1.23 7.99 0.62
CA MET A 87 0.22 7.92 0.47
C MET A 87 0.65 7.62 -0.96
N LEU A 88 -0.15 6.85 -1.69
CA LEU A 88 0.10 6.42 -3.07
C LEU A 88 -0.68 7.24 -4.11
N LYS A 89 -1.30 8.37 -3.73
CA LYS A 89 -2.17 9.16 -4.63
C LYS A 89 -1.50 9.63 -5.93
N ASN A 90 -0.17 9.76 -5.93
CA ASN A 90 0.61 10.17 -7.10
C ASN A 90 1.04 8.98 -7.98
N GLU A 91 0.60 7.77 -7.67
CA GLU A 91 0.88 6.57 -8.46
C GLU A 91 0.09 6.62 -9.78
N LYS A 92 0.69 7.25 -10.81
CA LYS A 92 0.15 7.31 -12.19
C LYS A 92 0.70 6.21 -13.09
N THR A 93 1.78 5.57 -12.67
CA THR A 93 2.42 4.45 -13.35
C THR A 93 2.28 3.21 -12.47
N SER A 94 2.54 2.03 -12.99
CA SER A 94 2.57 0.83 -12.14
C SER A 94 3.98 0.63 -11.55
N PRO A 95 4.34 1.30 -10.42
CA PRO A 95 5.67 1.20 -9.85
C PRO A 95 6.05 -0.23 -9.51
N GLN A 96 5.08 -1.03 -9.05
CA GLN A 96 5.29 -2.45 -8.75
C GLN A 96 5.64 -3.25 -10.00
N PHE A 97 4.95 -3.02 -11.11
CA PHE A 97 5.26 -3.66 -12.40
C PHE A 97 6.66 -3.26 -12.89
N GLN A 98 6.99 -1.96 -12.82
CA GLN A 98 8.30 -1.47 -13.24
C GLN A 98 9.44 -2.00 -12.37
N LEU A 99 9.25 -2.07 -11.04
CA LEU A 99 10.23 -2.70 -10.14
C LEU A 99 10.42 -4.17 -10.50
N LYS A 100 9.34 -4.93 -10.68
CA LYS A 100 9.40 -6.34 -11.05
C LYS A 100 10.14 -6.55 -12.37
N LYS A 101 9.87 -5.69 -13.37
CA LYS A 101 10.43 -5.81 -14.73
C LYS A 101 11.89 -5.35 -14.82
N TYR A 102 12.23 -4.19 -14.22
CA TYR A 102 13.52 -3.54 -14.43
C TYR A 102 14.48 -3.65 -13.25
N TYR A 103 13.97 -3.92 -12.04
CA TYR A 103 14.72 -3.99 -10.79
C TYR A 103 14.31 -5.22 -9.95
N PRO A 104 14.38 -6.46 -10.52
CA PRO A 104 13.80 -7.66 -9.89
C PRO A 104 14.42 -7.99 -8.52
N LYS A 105 15.70 -7.69 -8.30
CA LYS A 105 16.35 -7.88 -6.99
C LYS A 105 15.72 -6.99 -5.92
N ILE A 106 15.59 -5.69 -6.23
CA ILE A 106 14.95 -4.71 -5.33
C ILE A 106 13.49 -5.13 -5.08
N TYR A 107 12.76 -5.50 -6.14
CA TYR A 107 11.37 -5.96 -6.02
C TYR A 107 11.23 -7.12 -5.05
N ASN A 108 12.06 -8.16 -5.18
CA ASN A 108 11.97 -9.36 -4.33
C ASN A 108 12.28 -9.06 -2.86
N THR A 109 13.32 -8.26 -2.59
CA THR A 109 13.68 -7.83 -1.23
C THR A 109 12.53 -7.06 -0.58
N ILE A 110 11.99 -6.08 -1.30
CA ILE A 110 10.89 -5.24 -0.83
C ILE A 110 9.60 -6.05 -0.63
N ARG A 111 9.27 -6.95 -1.56
CA ARG A 111 8.09 -7.80 -1.46
C ARG A 111 8.11 -8.68 -0.21
N ASN A 112 9.26 -9.29 0.09
CA ASN A 112 9.40 -10.13 1.27
C ASN A 112 9.22 -9.32 2.56
N LYS A 113 9.82 -8.15 2.62
CA LYS A 113 9.67 -7.26 3.77
C LYS A 113 8.26 -6.70 3.93
N LYS A 114 7.62 -6.33 2.82
CA LYS A 114 6.19 -5.96 2.82
C LYS A 114 5.31 -7.08 3.36
N PHE A 115 5.60 -8.32 2.98
CA PHE A 115 4.87 -9.47 3.49
C PHE A 115 5.01 -9.59 5.00
N GLU A 116 6.22 -9.56 5.55
CA GLU A 116 6.46 -9.65 6.99
C GLU A 116 5.69 -8.56 7.78
N ILE A 117 5.80 -7.30 7.34
CA ILE A 117 5.14 -6.16 7.98
C ILE A 117 3.61 -6.29 7.88
N ALA A 118 3.09 -6.60 6.71
CA ALA A 118 1.65 -6.71 6.49
C ALA A 118 1.06 -7.89 7.25
N GLN A 119 1.75 -9.05 7.28
CA GLN A 119 1.30 -10.23 8.02
C GLN A 119 1.06 -9.93 9.48
N HIS A 120 2.01 -9.27 10.15
CA HIS A 120 1.85 -8.90 11.55
C HIS A 120 0.61 -8.00 11.77
N SER A 121 0.44 -6.99 10.93
CA SER A 121 -0.69 -6.06 11.00
C SER A 121 -2.04 -6.75 10.75
N ILE A 122 -2.11 -7.61 9.73
CA ILE A 122 -3.34 -8.34 9.38
C ILE A 122 -3.70 -9.34 10.49
N ILE A 123 -2.73 -10.10 11.00
CA ILE A 123 -2.93 -11.07 12.06
C ILE A 123 -3.51 -10.41 13.31
N GLU A 124 -2.91 -9.33 13.79
CA GLU A 124 -3.43 -8.61 14.97
C GLU A 124 -4.84 -8.05 14.78
N ASN A 125 -5.17 -7.57 13.56
CA ASN A 125 -6.53 -7.12 13.25
C ASN A 125 -7.52 -8.30 13.31
N LEU A 126 -7.15 -9.46 12.72
CA LEU A 126 -7.98 -10.67 12.74
C LEU A 126 -8.20 -11.19 14.17
N GLU A 127 -7.15 -11.25 14.99
CA GLU A 127 -7.25 -11.69 16.39
C GLU A 127 -8.18 -10.77 17.21
N ARG A 128 -8.04 -9.45 17.06
CA ARG A 128 -8.93 -8.48 17.72
C ARG A 128 -10.36 -8.59 17.21
N GLY A 129 -10.55 -8.81 15.92
CA GLY A 129 -11.87 -8.99 15.31
C GLY A 129 -12.58 -10.24 15.81
N ILE A 130 -11.86 -11.36 15.96
CA ILE A 130 -12.39 -12.60 16.54
C ILE A 130 -12.72 -12.37 18.02
N LYS A 131 -11.79 -11.81 18.80
CA LYS A 131 -11.99 -11.56 20.23
C LYS A 131 -13.18 -10.64 20.51
N SER A 132 -13.44 -9.67 19.64
CA SER A 132 -14.58 -8.74 19.77
C SER A 132 -15.90 -9.26 19.15
N GLY A 133 -15.87 -10.46 18.56
CA GLY A 133 -17.02 -11.11 17.93
C GLY A 133 -17.45 -10.49 16.59
N HIS A 134 -16.61 -9.68 15.96
CA HIS A 134 -16.87 -9.11 14.62
C HIS A 134 -16.46 -10.08 13.50
N TYR A 135 -15.45 -10.91 13.74
CA TYR A 135 -14.99 -11.93 12.79
C TYR A 135 -15.30 -13.32 13.32
N ARG A 136 -15.51 -14.25 12.39
CA ARG A 136 -15.86 -15.64 12.71
C ARG A 136 -14.71 -16.35 13.44
N PRO A 137 -14.99 -17.10 14.52
CA PRO A 137 -13.93 -17.75 15.32
C PRO A 137 -13.27 -18.95 14.62
N ASN A 138 -13.93 -19.50 13.61
CA ASN A 138 -13.50 -20.71 12.90
C ASN A 138 -12.67 -20.44 11.63
N ILE A 139 -12.17 -19.22 11.45
CA ILE A 139 -11.27 -18.91 10.33
C ILE A 139 -9.81 -19.26 10.66
N SER A 140 -9.08 -19.76 9.69
CA SER A 140 -7.63 -19.92 9.82
C SER A 140 -6.94 -18.57 9.64
N ILE A 141 -6.51 -17.94 10.74
CA ILE A 141 -5.83 -16.63 10.72
C ILE A 141 -4.63 -16.66 9.77
N SER A 142 -3.80 -17.72 9.85
CA SER A 142 -2.62 -17.85 9.00
C SER A 142 -2.96 -17.92 7.51
N PHE A 143 -4.01 -18.66 7.14
CA PHE A 143 -4.45 -18.76 5.75
C PHE A 143 -5.06 -17.44 5.26
N VAL A 144 -6.01 -16.89 6.04
CA VAL A 144 -6.74 -15.66 5.67
C VAL A 144 -5.80 -14.49 5.51
N SER A 145 -4.82 -14.32 6.41
CA SER A 145 -3.87 -13.23 6.33
C SER A 145 -2.96 -13.33 5.09
N ARG A 146 -2.53 -14.54 4.73
CA ARG A 146 -1.73 -14.78 3.52
C ARG A 146 -2.54 -14.56 2.24
N LEU A 147 -3.78 -15.08 2.23
CA LEU A 147 -4.66 -14.92 1.08
C LEU A 147 -4.99 -13.44 0.84
N TYR A 148 -5.30 -12.70 1.90
CA TYR A 148 -5.57 -11.26 1.76
C TYR A 148 -4.34 -10.50 1.23
N PHE A 149 -3.15 -10.79 1.75
CA PHE A 149 -1.92 -10.18 1.23
C PHE A 149 -1.66 -10.56 -0.24
N ALA A 150 -1.84 -11.82 -0.61
CA ALA A 150 -1.70 -12.28 -1.99
C ALA A 150 -2.69 -11.56 -2.93
N SER A 151 -3.93 -11.38 -2.48
CA SER A 151 -4.97 -10.66 -3.22
C SER A 151 -4.62 -9.17 -3.40
N LEU A 152 -4.04 -8.51 -2.39
CA LEU A 152 -3.53 -7.12 -2.51
C LEU A 152 -2.43 -6.98 -3.58
N LEU A 153 -1.66 -8.03 -3.82
CA LEU A 153 -0.67 -8.05 -4.91
C LEU A 153 -1.35 -8.36 -6.25
N ALA A 154 -2.29 -9.31 -6.27
CA ALA A 154 -2.97 -9.76 -7.50
C ALA A 154 -3.80 -8.66 -8.16
N ILE A 155 -4.52 -7.84 -7.40
CA ILE A 155 -5.33 -6.74 -7.96
C ILE A 155 -4.50 -5.63 -8.63
N LYS A 156 -3.17 -5.66 -8.48
CA LYS A 156 -2.23 -4.74 -9.15
C LYS A 156 -1.73 -5.28 -10.49
N ASP A 157 -2.10 -6.49 -10.87
CA ASP A 157 -1.75 -7.09 -12.16
C ASP A 157 -2.72 -6.61 -13.23
N LYS A 158 -2.25 -5.75 -14.13
CA LYS A 158 -3.05 -5.17 -15.21
C LYS A 158 -3.49 -6.16 -16.29
N ASN A 159 -2.85 -7.33 -16.36
CA ASN A 159 -3.31 -8.40 -17.25
C ASN A 159 -4.55 -9.10 -16.68
N LEU A 160 -4.70 -9.13 -15.34
CA LEU A 160 -5.88 -9.68 -14.68
C LEU A 160 -6.97 -8.63 -14.47
N PHE A 161 -6.58 -7.39 -14.23
CA PHE A 161 -7.47 -6.25 -13.94
C PHE A 161 -7.07 -5.06 -14.81
N PRO A 162 -7.53 -4.98 -16.07
CA PRO A 162 -7.21 -3.89 -16.99
C PRO A 162 -7.66 -2.53 -16.47
N GLU A 163 -6.84 -1.48 -16.67
CA GLU A 163 -7.13 -0.13 -16.18
C GLU A 163 -8.35 0.49 -16.84
N GLU A 164 -8.68 0.04 -18.06
CA GLU A 164 -9.85 0.47 -18.83
C GLU A 164 -11.17 0.06 -18.16
N GLU A 165 -11.15 -1.08 -17.44
CA GLU A 165 -12.32 -1.63 -16.74
C GLU A 165 -12.31 -1.30 -15.24
N TYR A 166 -11.13 -1.25 -14.64
CA TYR A 166 -10.97 -1.19 -13.20
C TYR A 166 -10.02 -0.07 -12.77
N SER A 167 -10.51 0.94 -12.08
CA SER A 167 -9.62 1.86 -11.38
C SER A 167 -9.01 1.21 -10.13
N ASN A 168 -7.77 1.56 -9.79
CA ASN A 168 -7.08 1.04 -8.60
C ASN A 168 -7.89 1.23 -7.30
N ASN A 169 -8.60 2.36 -7.18
CA ASN A 169 -9.41 2.64 -5.99
C ASN A 169 -10.61 1.68 -5.90
N LYS A 170 -11.33 1.46 -7.00
CA LYS A 170 -12.45 0.51 -7.05
C LYS A 170 -12.01 -0.92 -6.75
N LEU A 171 -10.86 -1.36 -7.28
CA LEU A 171 -10.33 -2.69 -6.99
C LEU A 171 -10.03 -2.88 -5.50
N MET A 172 -9.45 -1.87 -4.85
CA MET A 172 -9.22 -1.91 -3.41
C MET A 172 -10.52 -1.94 -2.61
N ASP A 173 -11.55 -1.22 -3.05
CA ASP A 173 -12.88 -1.24 -2.42
C ASP A 173 -13.53 -2.62 -2.56
N TYR A 174 -13.56 -3.18 -3.76
CA TYR A 174 -14.10 -4.52 -4.01
C TYR A 174 -13.36 -5.61 -3.23
N LEU A 175 -12.02 -5.57 -3.22
CA LEU A 175 -11.23 -6.53 -2.47
C LEU A 175 -11.50 -6.46 -0.97
N LEU A 176 -11.53 -5.24 -0.40
CA LEU A 176 -11.77 -5.06 1.02
C LEU A 176 -13.18 -5.52 1.41
N GLU A 177 -14.19 -5.14 0.63
CA GLU A 177 -15.57 -5.57 0.85
C GLU A 177 -15.70 -7.10 0.75
N TYR A 178 -15.16 -7.73 -0.30
CA TYR A 178 -15.16 -9.18 -0.47
C TYR A 178 -14.48 -9.89 0.71
N HIS A 179 -13.29 -9.43 1.10
CA HIS A 179 -12.55 -9.99 2.22
C HIS A 179 -13.35 -9.91 3.53
N LEU A 180 -13.88 -8.74 3.87
CA LEU A 180 -14.63 -8.54 5.10
C LEU A 180 -15.94 -9.34 5.11
N LYS A 181 -16.69 -9.39 4.01
CA LYS A 181 -17.88 -10.25 3.90
C LYS A 181 -17.56 -11.71 4.13
N ALA A 182 -16.39 -12.18 3.66
CA ALA A 182 -15.98 -13.58 3.84
C ALA A 182 -15.63 -13.95 5.28
N ILE A 183 -15.22 -13.00 6.12
CA ILE A 183 -14.74 -13.30 7.48
C ILE A 183 -15.65 -12.77 8.60
N CYS A 184 -16.57 -11.87 8.32
CA CYS A 184 -17.44 -11.26 9.32
C CYS A 184 -18.49 -12.24 9.87
N THR A 185 -18.87 -12.01 11.14
CA THR A 185 -20.11 -12.52 11.76
C THR A 185 -21.29 -11.62 11.36
N PRO A 186 -22.55 -11.98 11.68
CA PRO A 186 -23.69 -11.06 11.51
C PRO A 186 -23.49 -9.70 12.20
N LYS A 187 -22.86 -9.68 13.39
CA LYS A 187 -22.49 -8.45 14.10
C LYS A 187 -21.50 -7.62 13.28
N GLY A 188 -20.50 -8.27 12.68
CA GLY A 188 -19.52 -7.59 11.84
C GLY A 188 -20.12 -7.08 10.54
N LEU A 189 -20.99 -7.87 9.89
CA LEU A 189 -21.67 -7.47 8.66
C LEU A 189 -22.49 -6.19 8.83
N LYS A 190 -23.19 -6.02 9.95
CA LYS A 190 -23.93 -4.79 10.25
C LYS A 190 -23.02 -3.57 10.27
N VAL A 191 -21.84 -3.66 10.94
CA VAL A 191 -20.86 -2.56 10.94
C VAL A 191 -20.33 -2.28 9.55
N LEU A 192 -20.07 -3.33 8.75
CA LEU A 192 -19.59 -3.20 7.38
C LEU A 192 -20.62 -2.49 6.49
N GLU A 193 -21.89 -2.88 6.57
CA GLU A 193 -22.99 -2.27 5.80
C GLU A 193 -23.15 -0.80 6.12
N ASP A 194 -23.15 -0.41 7.40
CA ASP A 194 -23.21 0.98 7.84
C ASP A 194 -22.04 1.82 7.28
N LEU A 195 -20.84 1.24 7.21
CA LEU A 195 -19.66 1.91 6.63
C LEU A 195 -19.76 2.06 5.12
N LEU A 196 -20.25 1.03 4.43
CA LEU A 196 -20.41 1.07 2.97
C LEU A 196 -21.43 2.13 2.54
N ILE A 197 -22.56 2.26 3.27
CA ILE A 197 -23.55 3.32 3.03
C ILE A 197 -22.91 4.71 3.21
N LYS A 198 -22.27 4.95 4.35
CA LYS A 198 -21.61 6.25 4.64
C LYS A 198 -20.53 6.62 3.61
N ASN A 199 -19.81 5.63 3.07
CA ASN A 199 -18.78 5.89 2.07
C ASN A 199 -19.38 6.19 0.69
N LYS A 200 -20.55 5.63 0.33
CA LYS A 200 -21.27 5.99 -0.90
C LYS A 200 -21.74 7.44 -0.86
N GLU A 201 -22.39 7.84 0.23
CA GLU A 201 -22.87 9.21 0.42
C GLU A 201 -21.75 10.25 0.32
N LYS A 202 -20.54 9.95 0.81
CA LYS A 202 -19.38 10.85 0.71
C LYS A 202 -18.79 10.97 -0.70
N ASN A 203 -19.00 9.98 -1.57
CA ASN A 203 -18.47 9.99 -2.93
C ASN A 203 -19.47 10.59 -3.94
N GLU A 204 -20.71 10.87 -3.54
CA GLU A 204 -21.76 11.48 -4.36
C GLU A 204 -21.85 13.01 -4.17
N ILE A 205 -21.08 13.58 -3.22
CA ILE A 205 -20.92 15.02 -2.98
C ILE A 205 -19.59 15.51 -3.54
#